data_6daaa82c504a2aa9bb073b71007645d9
#
_entry.id   6daaa82c504a2aa9bb073b71007645d9
#
_cell.length_a   1.000
_cell.length_b   1.000
_cell.length_c   1.000
_cell.angle_alpha   90.00
_cell.angle_beta   90.00
_cell.angle_gamma   90.00
#
_symmetry.space_group_name_H-M   'P 1'
#
loop_
_entity.id
_entity.type
_entity.pdbx_description
1 polymer ?
#
loop_
_entity_poly.entity_id
_entity_poly.type
_entity_poly.pdbx_seq_one_letter_code
_entity_poly.pdbx_strand_id
1 'polypeptide(L)'
;MRRAIRRAARPNDEAGFALATAMFTLAVIGALVAASFLPGRLEQQSGSNVTYASQARAGAEAGLAEAVAALAAPALEHLVRGVVLDLGTTTLGEMVTVRTTVARLTSRVLIVRSYGTRHDASGGELATRTLGLFVRLGATAGSTAESGALPAVIPLAERRWVRLY
;
A
#
# COMPACT_ATOMS: atom_id res chain seq x y z
N MET A 1 35.30 46.71 71.57
CA MET A 1 33.90 46.27 71.27
C MET A 1 33.71 46.14 69.75
N ARG A 2 33.76 44.94 69.14
CA ARG A 2 33.48 44.68 67.72
C ARG A 2 32.05 44.13 67.62
N ARG A 3 31.12 44.89 67.10
CA ARG A 3 29.77 44.44 66.79
C ARG A 3 29.85 43.55 65.52
N ALA A 4 29.57 42.24 65.72
CA ALA A 4 29.38 41.32 64.62
C ALA A 4 27.98 41.58 63.98
N ILE A 5 28.00 42.13 62.77
CA ILE A 5 26.80 42.28 61.93
C ILE A 5 26.44 40.89 61.42
N ARG A 6 25.49 40.22 62.09
CA ARG A 6 24.83 39.03 61.57
C ARG A 6 24.04 39.47 60.33
N ARG A 7 24.52 39.15 59.14
CA ARG A 7 23.68 39.20 57.92
C ARG A 7 22.60 38.15 58.10
N ALA A 8 21.37 38.61 58.37
CA ALA A 8 20.21 37.75 58.30
C ALA A 8 20.08 37.27 56.83
N ALA A 9 20.28 35.97 56.62
CA ALA A 9 19.98 35.37 55.32
C ALA A 9 18.49 35.61 55.00
N ARG A 10 18.21 36.18 53.82
CA ARG A 10 16.86 36.47 53.37
C ARG A 10 16.22 35.13 52.99
N PRO A 11 15.17 34.65 53.71
CA PRO A 11 14.57 33.35 53.45
C PRO A 11 13.81 33.28 52.11
N ASN A 12 13.61 34.41 51.44
CA ASN A 12 12.82 34.49 50.19
C ASN A 12 13.59 34.04 48.93
N ASP A 13 14.93 34.07 48.96
CA ASP A 13 15.73 33.71 47.77
C ASP A 13 15.76 32.18 47.58
N GLU A 14 15.76 31.43 48.69
CA GLU A 14 15.74 29.96 48.65
C GLU A 14 14.38 29.40 48.17
N ALA A 15 13.28 30.04 48.57
CA ALA A 15 11.93 29.65 48.13
C ALA A 15 11.72 29.87 46.63
N GLY A 16 12.26 30.97 46.08
CA GLY A 16 12.21 31.25 44.63
C GLY A 16 13.02 30.26 43.81
N PHE A 17 14.19 29.88 44.30
CA PHE A 17 15.03 28.87 43.62
C PHE A 17 14.39 27.48 43.66
N ALA A 18 13.80 27.07 44.78
CA ALA A 18 13.09 25.77 44.91
C ALA A 18 11.91 25.69 43.95
N LEU A 19 11.11 26.76 43.80
CA LEU A 19 10.00 26.82 42.88
C LEU A 19 10.46 26.70 41.42
N ALA A 20 11.50 27.46 41.04
CA ALA A 20 12.05 27.40 39.68
C ALA A 20 12.58 25.99 39.33
N THR A 21 13.29 25.35 40.29
CA THR A 21 13.80 23.98 40.11
C THR A 21 12.66 22.97 39.98
N ALA A 22 11.61 23.09 40.79
CA ALA A 22 10.46 22.24 40.70
C ALA A 22 9.75 22.37 39.35
N MET A 23 9.53 23.59 38.87
CA MET A 23 8.91 23.84 37.55
C MET A 23 9.79 23.31 36.41
N PHE A 24 11.10 23.48 36.47
CA PHE A 24 12.03 22.96 35.50
C PHE A 24 12.00 21.41 35.47
N THR A 25 12.02 20.78 36.63
CA THR A 25 11.94 19.33 36.75
C THR A 25 10.65 18.79 36.16
N LEU A 26 9.50 19.41 36.47
CA LEU A 26 8.21 19.04 35.90
C LEU A 26 8.19 19.21 34.37
N ALA A 27 8.78 20.30 33.86
CA ALA A 27 8.86 20.52 32.41
C ALA A 27 9.73 19.44 31.72
N VAL A 28 10.87 19.08 32.31
CA VAL A 28 11.75 18.01 31.80
C VAL A 28 11.03 16.66 31.81
N ILE A 29 10.38 16.30 32.93
CA ILE A 29 9.60 15.07 33.03
C ILE A 29 8.48 15.04 32.00
N GLY A 30 7.73 16.14 31.87
CA GLY A 30 6.65 16.30 30.87
C GLY A 30 7.17 16.14 29.45
N ALA A 31 8.33 16.72 29.12
CA ALA A 31 8.95 16.57 27.82
C ALA A 31 9.39 15.12 27.53
N LEU A 32 9.98 14.43 28.52
CA LEU A 32 10.36 13.03 28.39
C LEU A 32 9.16 12.10 28.17
N VAL A 33 8.09 12.33 28.94
CA VAL A 33 6.83 11.58 28.76
C VAL A 33 6.24 11.84 27.37
N ALA A 34 6.15 13.09 26.93
CA ALA A 34 5.66 13.45 25.59
C ALA A 34 6.50 12.79 24.49
N ALA A 35 7.83 12.81 24.63
CA ALA A 35 8.76 12.22 23.66
C ALA A 35 8.60 10.70 23.54
N SER A 36 8.22 10.00 24.62
CA SER A 36 8.01 8.54 24.58
C SER A 36 6.73 8.12 23.83
N PHE A 37 5.74 9.01 23.68
CA PHE A 37 4.52 8.72 22.91
C PHE A 37 4.67 8.92 21.39
N LEU A 38 5.64 9.70 20.94
CA LEU A 38 5.86 9.96 19.51
C LEU A 38 6.21 8.70 18.71
N PRO A 39 7.17 7.85 19.15
CA PRO A 39 7.49 6.61 18.43
C PRO A 39 6.28 5.67 18.31
N GLY A 40 5.51 5.51 19.38
CA GLY A 40 4.33 4.63 19.38
C GLY A 40 3.27 5.04 18.35
N ARG A 41 3.04 6.34 18.16
CA ARG A 41 2.15 6.84 17.10
C ARG A 41 2.68 6.57 15.70
N LEU A 42 3.97 6.76 15.48
CA LEU A 42 4.61 6.50 14.19
C LEU A 42 4.58 5.00 13.85
N GLU A 43 4.83 4.14 14.83
CA GLU A 43 4.73 2.68 14.65
C GLU A 43 3.30 2.26 14.31
N GLN A 44 2.30 2.81 15.00
CA GLN A 44 0.89 2.52 14.72
C GLN A 44 0.50 2.96 13.30
N GLN A 45 0.90 4.16 12.87
CA GLN A 45 0.65 4.64 11.51
C GLN A 45 1.35 3.79 10.47
N SER A 46 2.61 3.42 10.72
CA SER A 46 3.38 2.54 9.83
C SER A 46 2.73 1.16 9.70
N GLY A 47 2.31 0.56 10.82
CA GLY A 47 1.60 -0.72 10.85
C GLY A 47 0.30 -0.68 10.06
N SER A 48 -0.50 0.37 10.23
CA SER A 48 -1.73 0.57 9.46
C SER A 48 -1.46 0.69 7.96
N ASN A 49 -0.45 1.47 7.57
CA ASN A 49 -0.08 1.65 6.17
C ASN A 49 0.38 0.33 5.52
N VAL A 50 1.14 -0.50 6.24
CA VAL A 50 1.54 -1.83 5.77
C VAL A 50 0.33 -2.73 5.58
N THR A 51 -0.62 -2.70 6.51
CA THR A 51 -1.86 -3.47 6.41
C THR A 51 -2.69 -3.05 5.20
N TYR A 52 -2.92 -1.75 5.00
CA TYR A 52 -3.66 -1.24 3.84
C TYR A 52 -2.95 -1.58 2.52
N ALA A 53 -1.63 -1.45 2.47
CA ALA A 53 -0.83 -1.82 1.31
C ALA A 53 -0.92 -3.32 0.99
N SER A 54 -0.96 -4.20 2.00
CA SER A 54 -1.12 -5.64 1.82
C SER A 54 -2.51 -6.00 1.30
N GLN A 55 -3.56 -5.34 1.79
CA GLN A 55 -4.93 -5.52 1.31
C GLN A 55 -5.09 -5.05 -0.14
N ALA A 56 -4.55 -3.88 -0.49
CA ALA A 56 -4.55 -3.39 -1.86
C ALA A 56 -3.79 -4.35 -2.80
N ARG A 57 -2.67 -4.92 -2.35
CA ARG A 57 -1.91 -5.90 -3.10
C ARG A 57 -2.70 -7.20 -3.30
N ALA A 58 -3.30 -7.74 -2.24
CA ALA A 58 -4.14 -8.94 -2.33
C ALA A 58 -5.31 -8.73 -3.32
N GLY A 59 -5.93 -7.54 -3.30
CA GLY A 59 -6.93 -7.17 -4.30
C GLY A 59 -6.39 -7.19 -5.73
N ALA A 60 -5.21 -6.60 -5.96
CA ALA A 60 -4.59 -6.62 -7.28
C ALA A 60 -4.23 -8.04 -7.74
N GLU A 61 -3.77 -8.92 -6.84
CA GLU A 61 -3.51 -10.33 -7.13
C GLU A 61 -4.78 -11.09 -7.52
N ALA A 62 -5.87 -10.87 -6.78
CA ALA A 62 -7.18 -11.46 -7.08
C ALA A 62 -7.69 -11.00 -8.45
N GLY A 63 -7.61 -9.70 -8.76
CA GLY A 63 -8.01 -9.18 -10.08
C GLY A 63 -7.18 -9.72 -11.24
N LEU A 64 -5.89 -9.96 -11.05
CA LEU A 64 -5.07 -10.63 -12.06
C LEU A 64 -5.51 -12.08 -12.27
N ALA A 65 -5.78 -12.81 -11.18
CA ALA A 65 -6.23 -14.20 -11.26
C ALA A 65 -7.58 -14.31 -11.99
N GLU A 66 -8.53 -13.45 -11.64
CA GLU A 66 -9.84 -13.36 -12.28
C GLU A 66 -9.71 -13.01 -13.76
N ALA A 67 -8.90 -11.99 -14.09
CA ALA A 67 -8.68 -11.59 -15.47
C ALA A 67 -8.09 -12.72 -16.31
N VAL A 68 -7.08 -13.43 -15.80
CA VAL A 68 -6.49 -14.57 -16.52
C VAL A 68 -7.50 -15.69 -16.74
N ALA A 69 -8.37 -15.95 -15.76
CA ALA A 69 -9.43 -16.96 -15.88
C ALA A 69 -10.52 -16.51 -16.89
N ALA A 70 -10.84 -15.22 -16.93
CA ALA A 70 -11.86 -14.65 -17.81
C ALA A 70 -11.35 -14.35 -19.22
N LEU A 71 -10.02 -14.33 -19.45
CA LEU A 71 -9.41 -14.08 -20.76
C LEU A 71 -9.68 -15.22 -21.73
N ALA A 72 -10.93 -15.30 -22.17
CA ALA A 72 -11.31 -16.16 -23.28
C ALA A 72 -10.84 -15.56 -24.61
N ALA A 73 -10.32 -16.40 -25.48
CA ALA A 73 -9.67 -16.03 -26.72
C ALA A 73 -10.44 -15.09 -27.67
N PRO A 74 -11.77 -15.16 -27.81
CA PRO A 74 -12.46 -14.34 -28.83
C PRO A 74 -12.31 -12.83 -28.60
N ALA A 75 -12.30 -12.39 -27.33
CA ALA A 75 -12.13 -10.98 -27.00
C ALA A 75 -10.70 -10.47 -27.27
N LEU A 76 -9.72 -11.37 -27.27
CA LEU A 76 -8.32 -11.04 -27.46
C LEU A 76 -7.86 -11.04 -28.91
N GLU A 77 -8.56 -11.73 -29.81
CA GLU A 77 -8.23 -11.80 -31.24
C GLU A 77 -8.35 -10.43 -31.89
N HIS A 78 -9.33 -9.65 -31.50
CA HIS A 78 -9.58 -8.31 -32.01
C HIS A 78 -8.79 -7.20 -31.33
N LEU A 79 -8.02 -7.52 -30.27
CA LEU A 79 -7.23 -6.53 -29.55
C LEU A 79 -6.04 -6.09 -30.39
N VAL A 80 -6.09 -4.87 -30.92
CA VAL A 80 -5.01 -4.28 -31.71
C VAL A 80 -3.79 -3.98 -30.83
N ARG A 81 -2.59 -4.14 -31.39
CA ARG A 81 -1.35 -3.82 -30.68
C ARG A 81 -1.34 -2.36 -30.20
N GLY A 82 -1.00 -2.15 -28.92
CA GLY A 82 -0.96 -0.83 -28.28
C GLY A 82 -2.29 -0.33 -27.73
N VAL A 83 -3.40 -1.00 -28.06
CA VAL A 83 -4.71 -0.68 -27.46
C VAL A 83 -4.82 -1.34 -26.09
N VAL A 84 -5.34 -0.57 -25.14
CA VAL A 84 -5.63 -1.04 -23.78
C VAL A 84 -7.13 -1.34 -23.69
N LEU A 85 -7.44 -2.58 -23.37
CA LEU A 85 -8.80 -3.01 -23.05
C LEU A 85 -9.00 -2.92 -21.55
N ASP A 86 -10.01 -2.19 -21.11
CA ASP A 86 -10.44 -2.14 -19.71
C ASP A 86 -11.43 -3.30 -19.47
N LEU A 87 -11.10 -4.16 -18.53
CA LEU A 87 -11.97 -5.27 -18.13
C LEU A 87 -12.99 -4.85 -17.06
N GLY A 88 -12.92 -3.59 -16.63
CA GLY A 88 -13.82 -3.02 -15.64
C GLY A 88 -13.24 -2.96 -14.24
N THR A 89 -14.10 -2.55 -13.33
CA THR A 89 -13.77 -2.42 -11.90
C THR A 89 -14.67 -3.34 -11.08
N THR A 90 -14.07 -4.14 -10.23
CA THR A 90 -14.75 -5.06 -9.31
C THR A 90 -14.48 -4.61 -7.89
N THR A 91 -15.44 -4.72 -6.99
CA THR A 91 -15.26 -4.46 -5.56
C THR A 91 -15.11 -5.78 -4.82
N LEU A 92 -14.00 -5.92 -4.08
CA LEU A 92 -13.73 -7.07 -3.23
C LEU A 92 -14.00 -6.71 -1.77
N GLY A 93 -15.09 -7.25 -1.22
CA GLY A 93 -15.58 -6.82 0.09
C GLY A 93 -16.05 -5.35 0.05
N GLU A 94 -16.07 -4.69 1.21
CA GLU A 94 -16.65 -3.35 1.32
C GLU A 94 -15.68 -2.21 0.96
N MET A 95 -14.36 -2.48 0.96
CA MET A 95 -13.38 -1.39 0.97
C MET A 95 -12.18 -1.59 0.03
N VAL A 96 -12.20 -2.61 -0.83
CA VAL A 96 -11.14 -2.82 -1.82
C VAL A 96 -11.75 -2.81 -3.22
N THR A 97 -11.33 -1.88 -4.05
CA THR A 97 -11.67 -1.87 -5.47
C THR A 97 -10.52 -2.38 -6.31
N VAL A 98 -10.85 -3.10 -7.36
CA VAL A 98 -9.87 -3.68 -8.27
C VAL A 98 -10.27 -3.30 -9.70
N ARG A 99 -9.37 -2.63 -10.39
CA ARG A 99 -9.53 -2.32 -11.82
C ARG A 99 -8.50 -3.11 -12.61
N THR A 100 -8.93 -3.80 -13.64
CA THR A 100 -8.02 -4.62 -14.46
C THR A 100 -8.04 -4.18 -15.90
N THR A 101 -6.84 -4.12 -16.49
CA THR A 101 -6.66 -3.74 -17.89
C THR A 101 -5.77 -4.73 -18.61
N VAL A 102 -5.99 -4.92 -19.91
CA VAL A 102 -5.19 -5.80 -20.77
C VAL A 102 -4.68 -5.01 -21.97
N ALA A 103 -3.40 -5.15 -22.27
CA ALA A 103 -2.83 -4.55 -23.47
C ALA A 103 -2.04 -5.59 -24.28
N ARG A 104 -2.15 -5.55 -25.61
CA ARG A 104 -1.39 -6.40 -26.51
C ARG A 104 -0.05 -5.77 -26.80
N LEU A 105 1.04 -6.45 -26.44
CA LEU A 105 2.40 -5.99 -26.70
C LEU A 105 2.93 -6.51 -28.05
N THR A 106 2.68 -7.78 -28.32
CA THR A 106 3.06 -8.43 -29.60
C THR A 106 1.92 -9.30 -30.09
N SER A 107 2.09 -9.97 -31.24
CA SER A 107 1.10 -10.92 -31.75
C SER A 107 0.76 -12.04 -30.76
N ARG A 108 1.68 -12.40 -29.86
CA ARG A 108 1.53 -13.52 -28.92
C ARG A 108 1.65 -13.16 -27.45
N VAL A 109 2.03 -11.91 -27.12
CA VAL A 109 2.26 -11.49 -25.72
C VAL A 109 1.33 -10.36 -25.36
N LEU A 110 0.68 -10.55 -24.22
CA LEU A 110 -0.19 -9.56 -23.57
C LEU A 110 0.41 -9.18 -22.23
N ILE A 111 0.09 -8.00 -21.76
CA ILE A 111 0.27 -7.62 -20.36
C ILE A 111 -1.11 -7.39 -19.73
N VAL A 112 -1.37 -8.06 -18.64
CA VAL A 112 -2.52 -7.81 -17.77
C VAL A 112 -2.04 -6.98 -16.61
N ARG A 113 -2.71 -5.86 -16.32
CA ARG A 113 -2.41 -5.00 -15.19
C ARG A 113 -3.63 -4.93 -14.29
N SER A 114 -3.41 -5.09 -13.00
CA SER A 114 -4.47 -4.95 -12.00
C SER A 114 -4.07 -3.90 -10.98
N TYR A 115 -5.00 -3.01 -10.68
CA TYR A 115 -4.88 -1.91 -9.72
C TYR A 115 -5.80 -2.23 -8.56
N GLY A 116 -5.23 -2.61 -7.43
CA GLY A 116 -5.97 -2.79 -6.21
C GLY A 116 -5.88 -1.54 -5.35
N THR A 117 -7.01 -0.97 -4.97
CA THR A 117 -7.11 0.23 -4.14
C THR A 117 -7.90 -0.06 -2.88
N ARG A 118 -7.31 0.24 -1.72
CA ARG A 118 -7.97 0.17 -0.42
C ARG A 118 -8.53 1.54 -0.08
N HIS A 119 -9.82 1.60 0.24
CA HIS A 119 -10.52 2.82 0.64
C HIS A 119 -10.83 2.82 2.14
N ASP A 120 -11.04 3.99 2.71
CA ASP A 120 -11.64 4.16 4.04
C ASP A 120 -13.18 4.10 3.96
N ALA A 121 -13.84 4.23 5.11
CA ALA A 121 -15.31 4.22 5.19
C ALA A 121 -15.97 5.43 4.50
N SER A 122 -15.23 6.51 4.25
CA SER A 122 -15.70 7.70 3.51
C SER A 122 -15.45 7.62 2.00
N GLY A 123 -14.80 6.55 1.53
CA GLY A 123 -14.40 6.36 0.13
C GLY A 123 -13.03 6.98 -0.21
N GLY A 124 -12.31 7.53 0.77
CA GLY A 124 -10.96 8.06 0.59
C GLY A 124 -9.96 6.93 0.31
N GLU A 125 -9.02 7.17 -0.58
CA GLU A 125 -7.97 6.21 -0.92
C GLU A 125 -6.91 6.15 0.18
N LEU A 126 -6.69 4.96 0.76
CA LEU A 126 -5.68 4.70 1.79
C LEU A 126 -4.39 4.10 1.22
N ALA A 127 -4.51 3.23 0.23
CA ALA A 127 -3.37 2.61 -0.42
C ALA A 127 -3.76 2.08 -1.80
N THR A 128 -2.85 2.22 -2.77
CA THR A 128 -2.97 1.60 -4.09
C THR A 128 -1.75 0.75 -4.39
N ARG A 129 -1.96 -0.39 -5.04
CA ARG A 129 -0.92 -1.28 -5.53
C ARG A 129 -1.26 -1.73 -6.94
N THR A 130 -0.24 -1.68 -7.80
CA THR A 130 -0.35 -2.10 -9.20
C THR A 130 0.53 -3.32 -9.42
N LEU A 131 -0.07 -4.37 -9.98
CA LEU A 131 0.63 -5.58 -10.39
C LEU A 131 0.46 -5.80 -11.89
N GLY A 132 1.48 -6.35 -12.54
CA GLY A 132 1.45 -6.72 -13.94
C GLY A 132 1.80 -8.18 -14.12
N LEU A 133 1.14 -8.83 -15.07
CA LEU A 133 1.39 -10.20 -15.46
C LEU A 133 1.57 -10.26 -16.98
N PHE A 134 2.69 -10.81 -17.45
CA PHE A 134 2.86 -11.13 -18.84
C PHE A 134 2.25 -12.50 -19.14
N VAL A 135 1.40 -12.56 -20.14
CA VAL A 135 0.77 -13.79 -20.61
C VAL A 135 1.04 -14.01 -22.09
N ARG A 136 1.24 -15.25 -22.47
CA ARG A 136 1.44 -15.66 -23.86
C ARG A 136 0.19 -16.37 -24.35
N LEU A 137 -0.25 -16.00 -25.54
CA LEU A 137 -1.25 -16.77 -26.29
C LEU A 137 -0.54 -18.00 -26.88
N GLY A 138 -0.85 -19.17 -26.36
CA GLY A 138 -0.35 -20.44 -26.86
C GLY A 138 -1.35 -21.05 -27.81
N ALA A 139 -0.91 -21.76 -28.83
CA ALA A 139 -1.75 -22.73 -29.50
C ALA A 139 -2.01 -23.87 -28.50
N THR A 140 -3.26 -24.33 -28.38
CA THR A 140 -3.57 -25.53 -27.62
C THR A 140 -2.77 -26.70 -28.22
N ALA A 141 -1.89 -27.32 -27.45
CA ALA A 141 -1.17 -28.49 -27.89
C ALA A 141 -2.21 -29.58 -28.24
N GLY A 142 -2.34 -29.90 -29.53
CA GLY A 142 -3.25 -30.91 -30.01
C GLY A 142 -4.43 -30.45 -30.87
N SER A 143 -4.63 -29.15 -31.10
CA SER A 143 -5.63 -28.74 -32.09
C SER A 143 -5.07 -28.90 -33.51
N THR A 144 -5.36 -30.00 -34.16
CA THR A 144 -5.49 -29.99 -35.60
C THR A 144 -6.52 -28.95 -35.98
N ALA A 145 -6.32 -28.26 -37.10
CA ALA A 145 -7.07 -27.06 -37.56
C ALA A 145 -8.61 -27.20 -37.59
N GLU A 146 -9.17 -28.38 -37.28
CA GLU A 146 -10.57 -28.66 -37.26
C GLU A 146 -11.28 -28.60 -35.89
N SER A 147 -10.51 -28.49 -34.81
CA SER A 147 -11.12 -28.33 -33.48
C SER A 147 -11.06 -26.86 -33.11
N GLY A 148 -12.19 -26.16 -33.10
CA GLY A 148 -12.35 -24.76 -32.70
C GLY A 148 -11.93 -24.45 -31.24
N ALA A 149 -10.85 -25.10 -30.78
CA ALA A 149 -10.29 -24.91 -29.47
C ALA A 149 -9.64 -23.53 -29.37
N LEU A 150 -10.10 -22.74 -28.41
CA LEU A 150 -9.62 -21.39 -28.13
C LEU A 150 -8.14 -21.41 -27.70
N PRO A 151 -7.33 -20.43 -28.12
CA PRO A 151 -5.93 -20.35 -27.72
C PRO A 151 -5.82 -20.25 -26.19
N ALA A 152 -4.99 -21.09 -25.60
CA ALA A 152 -4.75 -21.09 -24.17
C ALA A 152 -3.93 -19.86 -23.76
N VAL A 153 -4.36 -19.18 -22.72
CA VAL A 153 -3.61 -18.09 -22.09
C VAL A 153 -2.64 -18.70 -21.09
N ILE A 154 -1.34 -18.61 -21.37
CA ILE A 154 -0.29 -19.21 -20.54
C ILE A 154 0.51 -18.11 -19.86
N PRO A 155 0.50 -18.02 -18.51
CA PRO A 155 1.38 -17.12 -17.79
C PRO A 155 2.86 -17.45 -18.06
N LEU A 156 3.69 -16.42 -18.27
CA LEU A 156 5.13 -16.63 -18.44
C LEU A 156 5.76 -16.95 -17.08
N ALA A 157 6.33 -18.13 -16.92
CA ALA A 157 6.83 -18.66 -15.66
C ALA A 157 7.93 -17.80 -15.00
N GLU A 158 8.82 -17.22 -15.80
CA GLU A 158 9.99 -16.48 -15.31
C GLU A 158 9.71 -15.01 -14.94
N ARG A 159 8.55 -14.44 -15.33
CA ARG A 159 8.16 -13.05 -15.07
C ARG A 159 6.69 -12.97 -14.65
N ARG A 160 6.33 -13.83 -13.72
CA ARG A 160 4.93 -14.01 -13.34
C ARG A 160 4.31 -12.76 -12.71
N TRP A 161 5.11 -12.00 -11.96
CA TRP A 161 4.64 -10.81 -11.26
C TRP A 161 5.64 -9.67 -11.40
N VAL A 162 5.22 -8.58 -11.99
CA VAL A 162 6.00 -7.35 -12.05
C VAL A 162 5.30 -6.32 -11.18
N ARG A 163 6.03 -5.80 -10.17
CA ARG A 163 5.57 -4.64 -9.42
C ARG A 163 5.72 -3.43 -10.34
N LEU A 164 4.59 -2.77 -10.64
CA LEU A 164 4.58 -1.50 -11.36
C LEU A 164 4.47 -0.39 -10.30
N TYR A 165 5.43 0.52 -10.27
CA TYR A 165 5.47 1.66 -9.35
C TYR A 165 4.59 2.78 -9.85
#